data_838bcc361057566cf5f0e146c09ff907
#
_entry.id   838bcc361057566cf5f0e146c09ff907
#
_cell.length_a   1.000
_cell.length_b   1.000
_cell.length_c   1.000
_cell.angle_alpha   90.00
_cell.angle_beta   90.00
_cell.angle_gamma   90.00
#
_symmetry.space_group_name_H-M   'P 1'
#
loop_
_entity.id
_entity.type
_entity.pdbx_description
1 polymer ?
#
loop_
_entity_poly.entity_id
_entity_poly.type
_entity_poly.pdbx_seq_one_letter_code
_entity_poly.pdbx_strand_id
1 'polypeptide(L)' 'ETIGWKAVETLEHQAQAYQKEGDCALYSDRPTLFATLQPGEFAIVYPEDPHAPVIGEGKIRKLIGKVKL' A
#
# COMPACT_ATOMS: atom_id res chain seq x y z
N GLU A 1 -7.96 -4.71 8.44
CA GLU A 1 -7.49 -4.55 7.06
C GLU A 1 -6.22 -5.35 6.84
N THR A 2 -6.14 -6.04 5.72
CA THR A 2 -4.92 -6.70 5.29
C THR A 2 -4.21 -5.81 4.28
N ILE A 3 -2.91 -5.64 4.45
CA ILE A 3 -2.09 -4.86 3.54
C ILE A 3 -1.02 -5.78 2.96
N GLY A 4 -0.81 -5.70 1.64
CA GLY A 4 0.24 -6.45 0.96
C GLY A 4 1.42 -5.56 0.62
N TRP A 5 2.61 -6.11 0.64
CA TRP A 5 3.85 -5.43 0.28
C TRP A 5 4.67 -6.22 -0.71
N LYS A 6 5.51 -5.52 -1.46
CA LYS A 6 6.51 -6.11 -2.33
C LYS A 6 7.71 -5.18 -2.38
N ALA A 7 8.91 -5.74 -2.43
CA ALA A 7 10.12 -4.92 -2.53
C ALA A 7 10.11 -4.12 -3.85
N VAL A 8 10.41 -2.82 -3.78
CA VAL A 8 10.33 -1.92 -4.92
C VAL A 8 11.22 -2.37 -6.08
N GLU A 9 12.40 -2.90 -5.79
CA GLU A 9 13.34 -3.35 -6.81
C GLU A 9 12.88 -4.60 -7.55
N THR A 10 11.82 -5.29 -7.07
CA THR A 10 11.26 -6.46 -7.73
C THR A 10 9.99 -6.16 -8.51
N LEU A 11 9.53 -4.90 -8.55
CA LEU A 11 8.36 -4.53 -9.32
C LEU A 11 8.67 -4.58 -10.81
N GLU A 12 7.80 -5.25 -11.58
CA GLU A 12 8.02 -5.47 -13.00
C GLU A 12 6.88 -4.95 -13.88
N HIS A 13 5.68 -4.82 -13.35
CA HIS A 13 4.47 -4.55 -14.14
C HIS A 13 3.81 -3.25 -13.73
N GLN A 14 4.35 -2.13 -14.21
CA GLN A 14 3.77 -0.83 -13.94
C GLN A 14 2.46 -0.66 -14.72
N ALA A 15 1.36 -0.47 -14.00
CA ALA A 15 0.05 -0.25 -14.59
C ALA A 15 -0.23 1.23 -14.84
N GLN A 16 0.35 2.10 -14.01
CA GLN A 16 0.19 3.55 -14.15
C GLN A 16 1.48 4.23 -13.69
N ALA A 17 2.02 5.11 -14.53
CA ALA A 17 3.20 5.89 -14.18
C ALA A 17 2.92 6.84 -13.01
N TYR A 18 3.97 7.26 -12.33
CA TYR A 18 3.84 8.16 -11.19
C TYR A 18 3.07 9.42 -11.56
N GLN A 19 2.07 9.74 -10.75
CA GLN A 19 1.24 10.91 -10.90
C GLN A 19 1.49 11.86 -9.75
N LYS A 20 2.00 13.04 -10.05
CA LYS A 20 2.35 14.03 -9.02
C LYS A 20 1.13 14.48 -8.23
N GLU A 21 0.00 14.67 -8.90
CA GLU A 21 -1.25 15.10 -8.26
C GLU A 21 -1.75 14.09 -7.21
N GLY A 22 -1.70 12.81 -7.56
CA GLY A 22 -2.11 11.74 -6.65
C GLY A 22 -0.99 11.22 -5.78
N ASP A 23 0.24 11.64 -6.07
CA ASP A 23 1.45 11.17 -5.38
C ASP A 23 1.54 9.65 -5.36
N CYS A 24 1.31 9.02 -6.51
CA CYS A 24 1.37 7.58 -6.59
C CYS A 24 1.67 7.07 -8.00
N ALA A 25 2.27 5.88 -8.06
CA ALA A 25 2.37 5.06 -9.25
C ALA A 25 1.69 3.73 -8.93
N LEU A 26 1.11 3.09 -9.93
CA LEU A 26 0.39 1.84 -9.74
C LEU A 26 1.07 0.70 -10.48
N TYR A 27 1.11 -0.46 -9.83
CA TYR A 27 1.67 -1.68 -10.39
C TYR A 27 0.66 -2.81 -10.30
N SER A 28 0.68 -3.71 -11.29
CA SER A 28 -0.19 -4.88 -11.28
C SER A 28 0.47 -6.09 -10.63
N ASP A 29 1.68 -5.94 -10.13
CA ASP A 29 2.40 -7.01 -9.44
C ASP A 29 1.61 -7.48 -8.22
N ARG A 30 1.69 -8.79 -7.94
CA ARG A 30 1.10 -9.35 -6.74
C ARG A 30 2.02 -9.12 -5.54
N PRO A 31 1.47 -8.74 -4.40
CA PRO A 31 2.27 -8.64 -3.19
C PRO A 31 2.89 -9.98 -2.81
N THR A 32 4.05 -9.94 -2.17
CA THR A 32 4.74 -11.13 -1.69
C THR A 32 4.70 -11.27 -0.17
N LEU A 33 4.29 -10.21 0.53
CA LEU A 33 4.15 -10.20 1.98
C LEU A 33 2.80 -9.59 2.33
N PHE A 34 2.10 -10.19 3.30
CA PHE A 34 0.82 -9.68 3.78
C PHE A 34 0.84 -9.52 5.29
N ALA A 35 0.19 -8.48 5.78
CA ALA A 35 -0.01 -8.28 7.20
C ALA A 35 -1.46 -7.86 7.45
N THR A 36 -2.10 -8.45 8.44
CA THR A 36 -3.46 -8.10 8.83
C THR A 36 -3.43 -7.26 10.09
N LEU A 37 -4.03 -6.07 10.00
CA LEU A 37 -4.12 -5.15 11.13
C LEU A 37 -5.43 -5.37 11.87
N GLN A 38 -5.33 -5.55 13.20
CA GLN A 38 -6.47 -5.64 14.09
C GLN A 38 -6.84 -4.25 14.60
N PRO A 39 -8.05 -4.06 15.15
CA PRO A 39 -8.41 -2.78 15.75
C PRO A 39 -7.37 -2.33 16.78
N GLY A 40 -6.97 -1.06 16.69
CA GLY A 40 -5.94 -0.50 17.56
C GLY A 40 -4.52 -0.64 17.03
N GLU A 41 -4.32 -1.37 15.94
CA GLU A 41 -3.02 -1.51 15.31
C GLU A 41 -2.86 -0.55 14.12
N PHE A 42 -1.63 -0.25 13.79
CA PHE A 42 -1.34 0.61 12.63
C PHE A 42 -0.06 0.15 11.94
N ALA A 43 0.12 0.62 10.70
CA ALA A 43 1.34 0.38 9.93
C ALA A 43 1.89 1.71 9.43
N ILE A 44 3.22 1.79 9.33
CA ILE A 44 3.91 2.93 8.75
C ILE A 44 4.44 2.51 7.39
N VAL A 45 4.11 3.30 6.36
CA VAL A 45 4.51 3.01 4.98
C VAL A 45 5.30 4.19 4.45
N TYR A 46 6.50 3.93 3.94
CA TYR A 46 7.35 4.96 3.37
C TYR A 46 7.14 5.06 1.85
N PRO A 47 7.55 6.17 1.22
CA PRO A 47 7.38 6.32 -0.24
C PRO A 47 8.00 5.20 -1.06
N GLU A 48 9.08 4.58 -0.57
CA GLU A 48 9.74 3.48 -1.26
C GLU A 48 9.13 2.11 -0.95
N ASP A 49 8.04 2.07 -0.18
CA ASP A 49 7.37 0.81 0.20
C ASP A 49 6.10 0.60 -0.63
N PRO A 50 6.18 -0.10 -1.78
CA PRO A 50 4.97 -0.44 -2.54
C PRO A 50 4.05 -1.31 -1.70
N HIS A 51 2.76 -0.96 -1.68
CA HIS A 51 1.80 -1.70 -0.86
C HIS A 51 0.43 -1.71 -1.50
N ALA A 52 -0.34 -2.76 -1.19
CA ALA A 52 -1.71 -2.92 -1.63
C ALA A 52 -2.61 -2.86 -0.40
N PRO A 53 -3.32 -1.74 -0.19
CA PRO A 53 -4.20 -1.60 0.98
C PRO A 53 -5.58 -2.17 0.74
N VAL A 54 -6.40 -2.22 1.79
CA VAL A 54 -7.82 -2.54 1.74
C VAL A 54 -8.09 -3.93 1.19
N ILE A 55 -7.28 -4.90 1.57
CA ILE A 55 -7.54 -6.28 1.22
C ILE A 55 -8.47 -6.88 2.28
N GLY A 56 -9.55 -7.53 1.86
CA GLY A 56 -10.51 -8.15 2.75
C GLY A 56 -11.94 -7.83 2.34
N GLU A 57 -12.89 -8.37 3.10
CA GLU A 57 -14.31 -8.18 2.86
C GLU A 57 -14.94 -7.30 3.94
N GLY A 58 -16.04 -6.64 3.57
CA GLY A 58 -16.81 -5.82 4.50
C GLY A 58 -16.30 -4.42 4.63
N LYS A 59 -16.91 -3.70 5.57
CA LYS A 59 -16.57 -2.30 5.82
C LYS A 59 -15.35 -2.19 6.71
N ILE A 60 -14.45 -1.27 6.36
CA ILE A 60 -13.25 -1.01 7.14
C ILE A 60 -13.26 0.47 7.54
N ARG A 61 -13.12 0.72 8.85
CA ARG A 61 -12.93 2.07 9.35
C ARG A 61 -11.46 2.26 9.68
N LYS A 62 -10.84 3.27 9.08
CA LYS A 62 -9.42 3.51 9.29
C LYS A 62 -9.10 5.00 9.24
N LEU A 63 -7.97 5.36 9.83
CA LEU A 63 -7.42 6.70 9.77
C LEU A 63 -6.14 6.64 8.96
N ILE A 64 -6.02 7.52 7.97
CA ILE A 64 -4.81 7.63 7.17
C ILE A 64 -4.16 8.96 7.46
N GLY A 65 -2.93 8.94 7.98
CA GLY A 65 -2.13 10.13 8.19
C GLY A 65 -1.02 10.20 7.15
N LYS A 66 -0.91 11.33 6.46
CA LYS A 66 0.15 11.55 5.50
C LYS A 66 1.12 12.58 6.05
N VAL A 67 2.41 12.21 6.10
CA VAL A 67 3.47 13.08 6.59
C VAL A 67 4.34 13.49 5.41
N LYS A 68 4.50 14.79 5.24
CA LYS A 68 5.37 15.31 4.19
C LYS A 68 6.82 15.22 4.67
N LEU A 69 7.62 14.53 3.89
CA LEU A 69 9.05 14.36 4.16
C LEU A 69 9.89 15.37 3.39
#